data_b3be60dc70b80b55311e622eb67a6813
#
_entry.id   b3be60dc70b80b55311e622eb67a6813
#
_cell.length_a   1.000
_cell.length_b   1.000
_cell.length_c   1.000
_cell.angle_alpha   90.00
_cell.angle_beta   90.00
_cell.angle_gamma   90.00
#
_symmetry.space_group_name_H-M   'P 1'
#
loop_
_entity.id
_entity.type
_entity.pdbx_description
1 polymer ?
#
loop_
_entity_poly.entity_id
_entity_poly.type
_entity_poly.pdbx_seq_one_letter_code
_entity_poly.pdbx_strand_id
1 'polypeptide(L)'
;MLTAHPRTLKAAAVFAAAAGALALGALASPAAAADGVYNATVAGQRNYSPLVNLAPSSTQQVAVVNLPANVGLYALHCKVPADPRSAPTLCDSSADSLAYLTATPDARATASIPFKLNAEFFGTDPNPTAGASAGESVDCRVASGDPRSTTCAVYVLGAGRESANPAYMRIFPTVFSPVKANRATDVAMISLAGSAVTKGATPKLSAAGPVSMAVTLKSGLKPTLSSDNCSVTATTITALKSTGACTVRIVSTGGANTKPLVTTQVFRLTK
;
A
#
# COMPACT_ATOMS: atom_id res chain seq x y z
N MET A 1 75.01 7.11 19.30
CA MET A 1 75.09 6.20 20.46
C MET A 1 73.94 5.22 20.35
N LEU A 2 74.34 4.02 19.96
CA LEU A 2 74.06 2.73 20.62
C LEU A 2 72.57 2.37 20.69
N THR A 3 72.06 1.25 20.32
CA THR A 3 72.57 -0.08 19.88
C THR A 3 71.42 -0.89 19.32
N ALA A 4 71.70 -1.60 18.29
CA ALA A 4 70.87 -2.67 17.76
C ALA A 4 70.87 -3.90 18.68
N HIS A 5 69.80 -4.68 18.64
CA HIS A 5 69.90 -6.13 18.84
C HIS A 5 68.72 -6.89 18.18
N PRO A 6 69.04 -7.93 17.44
CA PRO A 6 68.06 -8.79 16.80
C PRO A 6 67.76 -10.04 17.64
N ARG A 7 66.58 -10.63 17.52
CA ARG A 7 66.35 -12.05 17.91
C ARG A 7 65.25 -12.65 17.06
N THR A 8 65.72 -13.41 16.11
CA THR A 8 65.66 -14.87 15.94
C THR A 8 64.28 -15.49 15.70
N LEU A 9 64.19 -15.98 14.49
CA LEU A 9 63.20 -16.94 13.98
C LEU A 9 63.00 -18.15 14.91
N LYS A 10 61.75 -18.60 14.99
CA LYS A 10 61.44 -20.02 15.14
C LYS A 10 60.36 -20.40 14.15
N ALA A 11 60.76 -21.25 13.23
CA ALA A 11 59.89 -22.00 12.33
C ALA A 11 59.04 -22.99 13.14
N ALA A 12 57.81 -23.10 12.85
CA ALA A 12 56.97 -24.19 13.29
C ALA A 12 56.08 -24.67 12.13
N ALA A 13 56.10 -25.92 11.95
CA ALA A 13 55.72 -26.76 10.85
C ALA A 13 54.27 -26.59 10.35
N VAL A 14 54.19 -26.68 9.03
CA VAL A 14 52.99 -26.87 8.25
C VAL A 14 52.46 -28.28 8.49
N PHE A 15 51.26 -28.42 9.01
CA PHE A 15 50.42 -29.60 8.86
C PHE A 15 49.28 -29.24 7.88
N ALA A 16 49.43 -29.69 6.66
CA ALA A 16 48.39 -29.71 5.66
C ALA A 16 47.41 -30.83 6.02
N ALA A 17 46.28 -30.47 6.61
CA ALA A 17 45.11 -31.34 6.70
C ALA A 17 44.21 -31.05 5.50
N ALA A 18 44.26 -31.95 4.51
CA ALA A 18 43.29 -32.00 3.43
C ALA A 18 41.95 -32.42 3.99
N ALA A 19 41.10 -31.44 4.33
CA ALA A 19 39.67 -31.66 4.60
C ALA A 19 38.95 -31.73 3.26
N GLY A 20 38.63 -32.95 2.83
CA GLY A 20 37.71 -33.17 1.71
C GLY A 20 36.34 -32.54 2.00
N ALA A 21 36.00 -31.49 1.25
CA ALA A 21 34.68 -30.94 1.22
C ALA A 21 33.75 -31.98 0.56
N LEU A 22 33.07 -32.76 1.36
CA LEU A 22 31.86 -33.46 0.95
C LEU A 22 30.82 -32.36 0.65
N ALA A 23 30.64 -32.04 -0.63
CA ALA A 23 29.52 -31.29 -1.11
C ALA A 23 28.26 -32.15 -0.80
N LEU A 24 27.68 -31.92 0.37
CA LEU A 24 26.30 -32.29 0.65
C LEU A 24 25.46 -31.45 -0.32
N GLY A 25 25.17 -32.01 -1.48
CA GLY A 25 24.11 -31.51 -2.34
C GLY A 25 22.85 -31.44 -1.47
N ALA A 26 22.42 -30.20 -1.16
CA ALA A 26 21.10 -29.97 -0.64
C ALA A 26 20.13 -30.54 -1.69
N LEU A 27 19.69 -31.76 -1.47
CA LEU A 27 18.51 -32.30 -2.15
C LEU A 27 17.40 -31.31 -1.78
N ALA A 28 17.05 -30.45 -2.74
CA ALA A 28 15.82 -29.65 -2.63
C ALA A 28 14.71 -30.66 -2.34
N SER A 29 14.25 -30.69 -1.12
CA SER A 29 13.07 -31.50 -0.78
C SER A 29 11.97 -31.11 -1.76
N PRO A 30 11.36 -32.07 -2.45
CA PRO A 30 10.20 -31.79 -3.29
C PRO A 30 9.23 -31.01 -2.42
N ALA A 31 8.73 -29.87 -2.93
CA ALA A 31 7.72 -29.08 -2.24
C ALA A 31 6.62 -30.07 -1.80
N ALA A 32 6.45 -30.22 -0.49
CA ALA A 32 5.43 -31.12 0.04
C ALA A 32 4.10 -30.67 -0.57
N ALA A 33 3.43 -31.60 -1.24
CA ALA A 33 2.10 -31.37 -1.76
C ALA A 33 1.24 -30.82 -0.61
N ALA A 34 0.50 -29.75 -0.87
CA ALA A 34 -0.38 -29.16 0.15
C ALA A 34 -1.63 -30.04 0.28
N ASP A 35 -1.51 -31.13 1.03
CA ASP A 35 -2.60 -32.11 1.24
C ASP A 35 -3.67 -31.62 2.22
N GLY A 36 -3.54 -30.40 2.75
CA GLY A 36 -4.43 -29.81 3.72
C GLY A 36 -5.42 -28.79 3.13
N VAL A 37 -6.41 -28.43 3.92
CA VAL A 37 -7.37 -27.39 3.56
C VAL A 37 -6.69 -26.03 3.59
N TYR A 38 -6.87 -25.24 2.52
CA TYR A 38 -6.41 -23.87 2.45
C TYR A 38 -6.90 -23.04 3.65
N ASN A 39 -6.00 -22.29 4.25
CA ASN A 39 -6.35 -21.30 5.24
C ASN A 39 -5.39 -20.10 5.18
N ALA A 40 -5.89 -18.93 5.60
CA ALA A 40 -5.09 -17.75 5.82
C ALA A 40 -5.39 -17.18 7.21
N THR A 41 -4.36 -16.60 7.82
CA THR A 41 -4.42 -15.87 9.09
C THR A 41 -3.77 -14.50 8.91
N VAL A 42 -4.21 -13.51 9.67
CA VAL A 42 -3.57 -12.19 9.73
C VAL A 42 -3.15 -11.94 11.17
N ALA A 43 -1.88 -11.64 11.39
CA ALA A 43 -1.32 -11.48 12.73
C ALA A 43 -1.68 -12.66 13.67
N GLY A 44 -1.75 -13.87 13.14
CA GLY A 44 -2.15 -15.09 13.87
C GLY A 44 -3.66 -15.23 14.13
N GLN A 45 -4.47 -14.23 13.79
CA GLN A 45 -5.92 -14.31 13.94
C GLN A 45 -6.56 -15.17 12.84
N ARG A 46 -7.65 -15.85 13.19
CA ARG A 46 -8.42 -16.68 12.25
C ARG A 46 -9.48 -15.85 11.52
N ASN A 47 -10.01 -16.43 10.45
CA ASN A 47 -11.13 -15.85 9.70
C ASN A 47 -12.27 -15.39 10.63
N TYR A 48 -12.79 -14.18 10.41
CA TYR A 48 -13.78 -13.46 11.24
C TYR A 48 -13.31 -13.06 12.65
N SER A 49 -12.07 -13.35 13.06
CA SER A 49 -11.54 -12.83 14.31
C SER A 49 -11.03 -11.40 14.12
N PRO A 50 -11.38 -10.46 15.03
CA PRO A 50 -10.98 -9.07 14.87
C PRO A 50 -9.49 -8.88 15.17
N LEU A 51 -8.84 -8.02 14.38
CA LEU A 51 -7.53 -7.46 14.65
C LEU A 51 -7.74 -6.23 15.54
N VAL A 52 -7.36 -6.31 16.80
CA VAL A 52 -7.63 -5.27 17.79
C VAL A 52 -6.38 -4.47 18.15
N ASN A 53 -6.57 -3.28 18.73
CA ASN A 53 -5.50 -2.39 19.20
C ASN A 53 -4.50 -2.01 18.09
N LEU A 54 -4.97 -1.91 16.86
CA LEU A 54 -4.14 -1.52 15.74
C LEU A 54 -3.71 -0.05 15.87
N ALA A 55 -2.43 0.21 15.63
CA ALA A 55 -1.95 1.57 15.46
C ALA A 55 -2.50 2.16 14.14
N PRO A 56 -2.66 3.49 14.04
CA PRO A 56 -3.18 4.16 12.84
C PRO A 56 -2.44 3.84 11.53
N SER A 57 -1.24 3.34 11.61
CA SER A 57 -0.48 2.78 10.49
C SER A 57 0.40 1.67 11.05
N SER A 58 0.21 0.45 10.62
CA SER A 58 0.94 -0.72 11.10
C SER A 58 1.15 -1.73 9.99
N THR A 59 2.26 -2.46 10.03
CA THR A 59 2.50 -3.58 9.12
C THR A 59 2.03 -4.87 9.80
N GLN A 60 1.28 -5.67 9.06
CA GLN A 60 0.78 -6.97 9.49
C GLN A 60 1.32 -8.06 8.56
N GLN A 61 1.28 -9.30 9.03
CA GLN A 61 1.64 -10.48 8.25
C GLN A 61 0.37 -11.29 7.93
N VAL A 62 0.16 -11.56 6.66
CA VAL A 62 -0.77 -12.60 6.20
C VAL A 62 0.02 -13.89 6.11
N ALA A 63 -0.31 -14.87 6.92
CA ALA A 63 0.25 -16.21 6.80
C ALA A 63 -0.76 -17.13 6.12
N VAL A 64 -0.29 -17.87 5.13
CA VAL A 64 -1.10 -18.76 4.30
C VAL A 64 -0.57 -20.18 4.42
N VAL A 65 -1.48 -21.14 4.51
CA VAL A 65 -1.15 -22.57 4.50
C VAL A 65 -1.96 -23.29 3.45
N ASN A 66 -1.37 -24.32 2.85
CA ASN A 66 -2.00 -25.21 1.87
C ASN A 66 -2.64 -24.47 0.69
N LEU A 67 -1.92 -23.50 0.11
CA LEU A 67 -2.38 -22.79 -1.08
C LEU A 67 -2.25 -23.72 -2.29
N PRO A 68 -3.34 -23.99 -3.03
CA PRO A 68 -3.29 -24.84 -4.21
C PRO A 68 -2.41 -24.29 -5.32
N ALA A 69 -1.98 -25.18 -6.22
CA ALA A 69 -1.29 -24.81 -7.45
C ALA A 69 -2.10 -23.82 -8.29
N ASN A 70 -1.42 -22.91 -8.98
CA ASN A 70 -2.01 -21.91 -9.87
C ASN A 70 -2.97 -20.90 -9.20
N VAL A 71 -3.00 -20.83 -7.87
CA VAL A 71 -3.78 -19.84 -7.11
C VAL A 71 -2.87 -18.75 -6.58
N GLY A 72 -3.17 -17.51 -6.93
CA GLY A 72 -2.61 -16.32 -6.29
C GLY A 72 -3.59 -15.73 -5.28
N LEU A 73 -3.11 -14.85 -4.41
CA LEU A 73 -3.95 -14.17 -3.42
C LEU A 73 -3.68 -12.68 -3.41
N TYR A 74 -4.74 -11.91 -3.17
CA TYR A 74 -4.65 -10.52 -2.74
C TYR A 74 -4.91 -10.41 -1.24
N ALA A 75 -4.20 -9.53 -0.56
CA ALA A 75 -4.57 -9.03 0.75
C ALA A 75 -4.85 -7.53 0.64
N LEU A 76 -6.04 -7.11 1.06
CA LEU A 76 -6.60 -5.79 0.89
C LEU A 76 -7.17 -5.30 2.21
N HIS A 77 -6.95 -4.03 2.55
CA HIS A 77 -7.67 -3.38 3.64
C HIS A 77 -8.80 -2.53 3.07
N CYS A 78 -10.03 -2.82 3.44
CA CYS A 78 -11.21 -2.27 2.79
C CYS A 78 -12.30 -1.86 3.78
N LYS A 79 -13.14 -0.90 3.37
CA LYS A 79 -14.43 -0.67 4.00
C LYS A 79 -15.31 -1.91 3.83
N VAL A 80 -15.94 -2.34 4.91
CA VAL A 80 -16.87 -3.49 4.86
C VAL A 80 -18.11 -3.09 4.07
N PRO A 81 -18.50 -3.83 3.01
CA PRO A 81 -19.73 -3.59 2.27
C PRO A 81 -20.97 -3.91 3.13
N ALA A 82 -22.14 -3.47 2.67
CA ALA A 82 -23.41 -3.72 3.38
C ALA A 82 -23.67 -5.23 3.59
N ASP A 83 -23.33 -6.08 2.60
CA ASP A 83 -23.17 -7.52 2.80
C ASP A 83 -21.70 -7.84 3.00
N PRO A 84 -21.27 -8.20 4.21
CA PRO A 84 -19.87 -8.47 4.51
C PRO A 84 -19.25 -9.64 3.72
N ARG A 85 -20.08 -10.48 3.11
CA ARG A 85 -19.64 -11.62 2.28
C ARG A 85 -19.44 -11.25 0.82
N SER A 86 -19.90 -10.05 0.42
CA SER A 86 -19.65 -9.53 -0.92
C SER A 86 -18.20 -9.07 -1.07
N ALA A 87 -17.69 -9.09 -2.28
CA ALA A 87 -16.39 -8.51 -2.59
C ALA A 87 -16.37 -7.01 -2.25
N PRO A 88 -15.34 -6.50 -1.57
CA PRO A 88 -15.26 -5.11 -1.21
C PRO A 88 -14.98 -4.23 -2.43
N THR A 89 -15.54 -3.02 -2.46
CA THR A 89 -15.41 -2.05 -3.56
C THR A 89 -14.64 -0.79 -3.18
N LEU A 90 -14.31 -0.62 -1.90
CA LEU A 90 -13.58 0.54 -1.39
C LEU A 90 -12.39 0.07 -0.54
N CYS A 91 -11.26 -0.14 -1.20
CA CYS A 91 -10.03 -0.65 -0.59
C CYS A 91 -8.91 0.39 -0.62
N ASP A 92 -8.00 0.30 0.33
CA ASP A 92 -6.78 1.10 0.37
C ASP A 92 -5.89 0.74 -0.82
N SER A 93 -5.70 1.69 -1.73
CA SER A 93 -4.87 1.55 -2.93
C SER A 93 -3.45 2.10 -2.77
N SER A 94 -3.03 2.45 -1.56
CA SER A 94 -1.64 2.85 -1.32
C SER A 94 -0.69 1.66 -1.53
N ALA A 95 0.52 1.95 -2.01
CA ALA A 95 1.46 0.93 -2.54
C ALA A 95 1.73 -0.24 -1.58
N ASP A 96 1.77 0.03 -0.28
CA ASP A 96 2.09 -0.99 0.72
C ASP A 96 0.84 -1.67 1.34
N SER A 97 -0.37 -1.21 0.98
CA SER A 97 -1.65 -1.70 1.52
C SER A 97 -2.39 -2.64 0.56
N LEU A 98 -1.85 -2.84 -0.62
CA LEU A 98 -2.22 -3.89 -1.56
C LEU A 98 -1.09 -4.90 -1.59
N ALA A 99 -1.29 -6.06 -1.01
CA ALA A 99 -0.31 -7.15 -1.08
C ALA A 99 -0.78 -8.25 -2.02
N TYR A 100 0.15 -8.78 -2.80
CA TYR A 100 -0.12 -9.81 -3.79
C TYR A 100 0.83 -11.00 -3.65
N LEU A 101 0.27 -12.18 -3.52
CA LEU A 101 0.98 -13.44 -3.59
C LEU A 101 0.75 -14.06 -4.98
N THR A 102 1.80 -14.07 -5.80
CA THR A 102 1.75 -14.59 -7.16
C THR A 102 1.38 -16.07 -7.18
N ALA A 103 0.55 -16.49 -8.11
CA ALA A 103 0.29 -17.92 -8.39
C ALA A 103 1.58 -18.62 -8.82
N THR A 104 1.74 -19.88 -8.39
CA THR A 104 2.84 -20.75 -8.80
C THR A 104 2.30 -22.05 -9.39
N PRO A 105 3.04 -22.71 -10.31
CA PRO A 105 2.63 -24.01 -10.85
C PRO A 105 2.47 -25.07 -9.78
N ASP A 106 3.23 -24.96 -8.69
CA ASP A 106 3.19 -25.89 -7.58
C ASP A 106 2.36 -25.34 -6.41
N ALA A 107 1.71 -26.24 -5.68
CA ALA A 107 1.05 -25.93 -4.43
C ALA A 107 2.06 -25.46 -3.38
N ARG A 108 1.65 -24.54 -2.51
CA ARG A 108 2.49 -24.03 -1.41
C ARG A 108 1.96 -24.53 -0.07
N ALA A 109 2.79 -25.28 0.66
CA ALA A 109 2.48 -25.68 2.02
C ALA A 109 2.35 -24.47 2.94
N THR A 110 3.22 -23.46 2.78
CA THR A 110 3.20 -22.20 3.54
C THR A 110 3.62 -21.02 2.67
N ALA A 111 3.08 -19.85 2.96
CA ALA A 111 3.53 -18.57 2.42
C ALA A 111 3.22 -17.45 3.42
N SER A 112 3.93 -16.32 3.31
CA SER A 112 3.68 -15.13 4.12
C SER A 112 3.84 -13.87 3.29
N ILE A 113 2.97 -12.90 3.54
CA ILE A 113 2.96 -11.62 2.83
C ILE A 113 2.87 -10.50 3.86
N PRO A 114 3.86 -9.58 3.93
CA PRO A 114 3.71 -8.35 4.70
C PRO A 114 2.78 -7.39 3.96
N PHE A 115 1.93 -6.68 4.68
CA PHE A 115 1.14 -5.58 4.12
C PHE A 115 0.84 -4.53 5.19
N LYS A 116 0.61 -3.30 4.75
CA LYS A 116 0.38 -2.17 5.62
C LYS A 116 -1.10 -1.92 5.82
N LEU A 117 -1.49 -1.70 7.08
CA LEU A 117 -2.83 -1.26 7.46
C LEU A 117 -2.80 0.22 7.78
N ASN A 118 -3.60 1.01 7.09
CA ASN A 118 -3.85 2.41 7.40
C ASN A 118 -5.25 2.57 7.99
N ALA A 119 -5.34 3.27 9.13
CA ALA A 119 -6.63 3.55 9.74
C ALA A 119 -7.51 4.48 8.89
N GLU A 120 -6.87 5.30 8.06
CA GLU A 120 -7.50 6.20 7.12
C GLU A 120 -6.85 6.05 5.75
N PHE A 121 -7.68 5.99 4.73
CA PHE A 121 -7.20 5.88 3.36
C PHE A 121 -8.20 6.48 2.37
N PHE A 122 -7.75 6.63 1.13
CA PHE A 122 -8.63 6.88 0.02
C PHE A 122 -9.00 5.55 -0.63
N GLY A 123 -10.25 5.12 -0.43
CA GLY A 123 -10.76 3.86 -0.97
C GLY A 123 -11.05 3.95 -2.46
N THR A 124 -10.56 2.97 -3.21
CA THR A 124 -10.87 2.76 -4.63
C THR A 124 -11.31 1.33 -4.84
N ASP A 125 -12.02 1.08 -5.93
CA ASP A 125 -12.36 -0.28 -6.32
C ASP A 125 -11.09 -1.01 -6.76
N PRO A 126 -10.72 -2.13 -6.12
CA PRO A 126 -9.55 -2.92 -6.51
C PRO A 126 -9.74 -3.64 -7.85
N ASN A 127 -10.97 -3.75 -8.34
CA ASN A 127 -11.29 -4.37 -9.63
C ASN A 127 -12.23 -3.45 -10.41
N PRO A 128 -11.76 -2.27 -10.87
CA PRO A 128 -12.61 -1.27 -11.48
C PRO A 128 -13.19 -1.80 -12.80
N THR A 129 -14.50 -1.87 -12.86
CA THR A 129 -15.23 -2.02 -14.12
C THR A 129 -15.45 -0.65 -14.76
N ALA A 130 -15.68 -0.61 -16.06
CA ALA A 130 -16.00 0.64 -16.75
C ALA A 130 -17.22 1.30 -16.07
N GLY A 131 -17.02 2.52 -15.53
CA GLY A 131 -18.05 3.23 -14.77
C GLY A 131 -17.95 3.08 -13.25
N ALA A 132 -16.88 2.48 -12.72
CA ALA A 132 -16.62 2.41 -11.28
C ALA A 132 -16.69 3.80 -10.63
N SER A 133 -17.29 3.86 -9.45
CA SER A 133 -17.47 5.10 -8.67
C SER A 133 -16.10 5.75 -8.38
N ALA A 134 -16.08 7.07 -8.42
CA ALA A 134 -14.98 7.84 -7.87
C ALA A 134 -14.76 7.37 -6.42
N GLY A 135 -13.50 7.04 -6.07
CA GLY A 135 -13.18 6.57 -4.72
C GLY A 135 -13.57 7.60 -3.65
N GLU A 136 -13.63 7.17 -2.42
CA GLU A 136 -13.97 8.02 -1.27
C GLU A 136 -12.95 7.92 -0.16
N SER A 137 -12.93 8.92 0.70
CA SER A 137 -12.12 8.91 1.93
C SER A 137 -12.78 8.00 2.96
N VAL A 138 -12.03 7.04 3.47
CA VAL A 138 -12.47 6.05 4.46
C VAL A 138 -11.70 6.27 5.76
N ASP A 139 -12.41 6.31 6.89
CA ASP A 139 -11.83 6.32 8.24
C ASP A 139 -12.33 5.09 9.00
N CYS A 140 -11.44 4.15 9.25
CA CYS A 140 -11.74 2.89 9.93
C CYS A 140 -11.75 2.99 11.46
N ARG A 141 -11.54 4.17 12.01
CA ARG A 141 -11.61 4.42 13.47
C ARG A 141 -13.02 4.79 13.87
N VAL A 142 -13.83 3.79 14.15
CA VAL A 142 -15.26 3.93 14.44
C VAL A 142 -15.60 4.99 15.50
N ALA A 143 -14.68 5.26 16.42
CA ALA A 143 -14.83 6.26 17.47
C ALA A 143 -14.16 7.61 17.17
N SER A 144 -13.79 7.88 15.91
CA SER A 144 -13.04 9.10 15.55
C SER A 144 -13.86 10.39 15.60
N GLY A 145 -15.20 10.29 15.62
CA GLY A 145 -16.09 11.44 15.48
C GLY A 145 -16.14 12.04 14.07
N ASP A 146 -15.46 11.43 13.09
CA ASP A 146 -15.59 11.80 11.68
C ASP A 146 -16.80 11.08 11.08
N PRO A 147 -17.71 11.78 10.38
CA PRO A 147 -18.90 11.16 9.76
C PRO A 147 -18.57 10.09 8.70
N ARG A 148 -17.32 10.06 8.23
CA ARG A 148 -16.81 9.00 7.31
C ARG A 148 -16.26 7.79 8.04
N SER A 149 -16.20 7.83 9.38
CA SER A 149 -15.79 6.69 10.19
C SER A 149 -16.70 5.50 9.92
N THR A 150 -16.11 4.34 9.65
CA THR A 150 -16.83 3.15 9.22
C THR A 150 -16.14 1.87 9.66
N THR A 151 -16.84 0.75 9.53
CA THR A 151 -16.26 -0.57 9.77
C THR A 151 -15.37 -0.98 8.60
N CYS A 152 -14.17 -1.45 8.91
CA CYS A 152 -13.22 -1.95 7.92
C CYS A 152 -12.76 -3.37 8.27
N ALA A 153 -12.24 -4.06 7.27
CA ALA A 153 -11.67 -5.39 7.44
C ALA A 153 -10.51 -5.62 6.45
N VAL A 154 -9.63 -6.52 6.82
CA VAL A 154 -8.70 -7.13 5.87
C VAL A 154 -9.43 -8.23 5.15
N TYR A 155 -9.36 -8.19 3.83
CA TYR A 155 -9.83 -9.25 2.94
C TYR A 155 -8.63 -9.96 2.34
N VAL A 156 -8.56 -11.27 2.49
CA VAL A 156 -7.68 -12.14 1.71
C VAL A 156 -8.56 -12.81 0.67
N LEU A 157 -8.28 -12.61 -0.59
CA LEU A 157 -9.11 -13.07 -1.73
C LEU A 157 -8.24 -13.84 -2.71
N GLY A 158 -8.83 -14.78 -3.44
CA GLY A 158 -8.20 -15.36 -4.62
C GLY A 158 -7.86 -14.27 -5.65
N ALA A 159 -6.80 -14.45 -6.41
CA ALA A 159 -6.40 -13.49 -7.44
C ALA A 159 -6.95 -13.89 -8.82
N GLY A 160 -7.19 -12.90 -9.68
CA GLY A 160 -7.66 -13.10 -11.04
C GLY A 160 -9.03 -13.79 -11.08
N ARG A 161 -9.14 -14.94 -11.72
CA ARG A 161 -10.39 -15.71 -11.84
C ARG A 161 -10.93 -16.20 -10.49
N GLU A 162 -10.06 -16.33 -9.49
CA GLU A 162 -10.41 -16.80 -8.16
C GLU A 162 -10.89 -15.66 -7.23
N SER A 163 -10.96 -14.42 -7.70
CA SER A 163 -11.31 -13.25 -6.86
C SER A 163 -12.74 -13.30 -6.30
N ALA A 164 -13.66 -13.96 -7.00
CA ALA A 164 -15.04 -14.19 -6.53
C ALA A 164 -15.24 -15.57 -5.88
N ASN A 165 -14.20 -16.41 -5.79
CA ASN A 165 -14.31 -17.73 -5.23
C ASN A 165 -14.32 -17.68 -3.69
N PRO A 166 -15.44 -18.01 -3.03
CA PRO A 166 -15.57 -17.93 -1.58
C PRO A 166 -14.63 -18.89 -0.83
N ALA A 167 -14.13 -19.94 -1.50
CA ALA A 167 -13.18 -20.88 -0.91
C ALA A 167 -11.87 -20.17 -0.48
N TYR A 168 -11.47 -19.10 -1.19
CA TYR A 168 -10.27 -18.31 -0.91
C TYR A 168 -10.55 -17.03 -0.12
N MET A 169 -11.81 -16.68 0.15
CA MET A 169 -12.14 -15.49 0.90
C MET A 169 -11.92 -15.70 2.40
N ARG A 170 -11.15 -14.79 3.02
CA ARG A 170 -10.99 -14.68 4.47
C ARG A 170 -11.14 -13.22 4.88
N ILE A 171 -11.84 -12.96 5.96
CA ILE A 171 -12.21 -11.63 6.42
C ILE A 171 -11.76 -11.44 7.86
N PHE A 172 -11.06 -10.35 8.13
CA PHE A 172 -10.54 -10.02 9.45
C PHE A 172 -10.96 -8.60 9.80
N PRO A 173 -12.00 -8.41 10.61
CA PRO A 173 -12.41 -7.08 11.04
C PRO A 173 -11.27 -6.33 11.71
N THR A 174 -11.13 -5.03 11.44
CA THR A 174 -10.06 -4.21 12.00
C THR A 174 -10.61 -3.24 13.03
N VAL A 175 -9.92 -3.13 14.18
CA VAL A 175 -10.26 -2.20 15.26
C VAL A 175 -9.02 -1.39 15.59
N PHE A 176 -9.01 -0.15 15.14
CA PHE A 176 -7.92 0.78 15.38
C PHE A 176 -8.09 1.49 16.73
N SER A 177 -6.98 1.88 17.33
CA SER A 177 -7.00 2.70 18.54
C SER A 177 -7.74 4.01 18.28
N PRO A 178 -8.58 4.47 19.22
CA PRO A 178 -9.29 5.74 19.11
C PRO A 178 -8.31 6.89 18.90
N VAL A 179 -8.72 7.87 18.10
CA VAL A 179 -8.01 9.13 17.93
C VAL A 179 -8.81 10.28 18.49
N LYS A 180 -8.15 11.44 18.71
CA LYS A 180 -8.84 12.65 19.12
C LYS A 180 -9.97 12.99 18.13
N ALA A 181 -11.17 13.20 18.65
CA ALA A 181 -12.35 13.52 17.84
C ALA A 181 -12.19 14.84 17.04
N ASN A 182 -11.46 15.81 17.56
CA ASN A 182 -11.28 17.15 16.96
C ASN A 182 -10.03 17.21 16.07
N ARG A 183 -10.03 16.50 14.95
CA ARG A 183 -8.98 16.64 13.95
C ARG A 183 -9.24 17.86 13.06
N ALA A 184 -8.19 18.63 12.76
CA ALA A 184 -8.27 19.78 11.88
C ALA A 184 -8.57 19.35 10.43
N THR A 185 -9.36 20.16 9.71
CA THR A 185 -9.50 20.01 8.27
C THR A 185 -8.21 20.50 7.60
N ASP A 186 -7.66 19.69 6.71
CA ASP A 186 -6.49 20.08 5.92
C ASP A 186 -6.87 21.00 4.75
N VAL A 187 -5.89 21.72 4.25
CA VAL A 187 -6.06 22.62 3.12
C VAL A 187 -4.91 22.40 2.15
N ALA A 188 -5.25 22.15 0.88
CA ALA A 188 -4.25 22.13 -0.19
C ALA A 188 -3.94 23.56 -0.66
N MET A 189 -2.67 23.87 -0.70
CA MET A 189 -2.12 25.11 -1.26
C MET A 189 -1.39 24.75 -2.57
N ILE A 190 -1.79 25.41 -3.64
CA ILE A 190 -1.29 25.11 -4.99
C ILE A 190 -0.60 26.36 -5.53
N SER A 191 0.56 26.19 -6.12
CA SER A 191 1.19 27.24 -6.94
C SER A 191 1.44 26.72 -8.34
N LEU A 192 1.30 27.61 -9.33
CA LEU A 192 1.59 27.36 -10.73
C LEU A 192 2.54 28.46 -11.23
N ALA A 193 3.67 28.08 -11.82
CA ALA A 193 4.73 29.00 -12.27
C ALA A 193 5.15 30.00 -11.16
N GLY A 194 5.22 29.54 -9.91
CA GLY A 194 5.58 30.36 -8.75
C GLY A 194 4.46 31.22 -8.18
N SER A 195 3.29 31.30 -8.82
CA SER A 195 2.14 32.10 -8.34
C SER A 195 1.11 31.21 -7.65
N ALA A 196 0.58 31.67 -6.52
CA ALA A 196 -0.45 30.95 -5.79
C ALA A 196 -1.75 30.86 -6.61
N VAL A 197 -2.35 29.66 -6.63
CA VAL A 197 -3.65 29.43 -7.27
C VAL A 197 -4.75 29.65 -6.25
N THR A 198 -5.63 30.59 -6.52
CA THR A 198 -6.78 30.86 -5.68
C THR A 198 -7.76 29.68 -5.71
N LYS A 199 -8.30 29.28 -4.56
CA LYS A 199 -9.29 28.21 -4.46
C LYS A 199 -10.49 28.48 -5.37
N GLY A 200 -10.84 27.49 -6.19
CA GLY A 200 -11.95 27.61 -7.16
C GLY A 200 -11.61 28.33 -8.46
N ALA A 201 -10.41 28.91 -8.58
CA ALA A 201 -9.95 29.47 -9.87
C ALA A 201 -9.63 28.34 -10.85
N THR A 202 -9.74 28.66 -12.16
CA THR A 202 -9.35 27.76 -13.25
C THR A 202 -8.22 28.41 -14.05
N PRO A 203 -6.96 28.34 -13.54
CA PRO A 203 -5.83 28.96 -14.18
C PRO A 203 -5.53 28.34 -15.55
N LYS A 204 -4.91 29.11 -16.42
CA LYS A 204 -4.46 28.64 -17.74
C LYS A 204 -3.21 27.79 -17.57
N LEU A 205 -3.16 26.65 -18.28
CA LEU A 205 -2.00 25.78 -18.39
C LEU A 205 -1.58 25.70 -19.87
N SER A 206 -0.39 26.16 -20.18
CA SER A 206 0.14 26.09 -21.54
C SER A 206 0.46 24.66 -21.94
N ALA A 207 0.13 24.29 -23.16
CA ALA A 207 0.50 23.00 -23.75
C ALA A 207 1.92 23.03 -24.37
N ALA A 208 2.65 24.14 -24.31
CA ALA A 208 3.98 24.27 -24.90
C ALA A 208 5.07 23.47 -24.18
N GLY A 209 4.81 22.94 -22.98
CA GLY A 209 5.76 22.14 -22.23
C GLY A 209 5.42 22.04 -20.75
N PRO A 210 6.32 21.45 -19.95
CA PRO A 210 6.12 21.33 -18.53
C PRO A 210 6.14 22.70 -17.84
N VAL A 211 5.19 22.88 -16.92
CA VAL A 211 5.08 24.09 -16.09
C VAL A 211 5.39 23.70 -14.64
N SER A 212 6.15 24.54 -13.93
CA SER A 212 6.40 24.34 -12.50
C SER A 212 5.08 24.40 -11.72
N MET A 213 4.83 23.41 -10.90
CA MET A 213 3.69 23.33 -10.00
C MET A 213 4.15 22.81 -8.64
N ALA A 214 3.66 23.40 -7.57
CA ALA A 214 3.84 22.84 -6.24
C ALA A 214 2.48 22.65 -5.57
N VAL A 215 2.31 21.52 -4.91
CA VAL A 215 1.15 21.24 -4.07
C VAL A 215 1.64 20.91 -2.67
N THR A 216 1.23 21.71 -1.71
CA THR A 216 1.54 21.52 -0.31
C THR A 216 0.26 21.44 0.52
N LEU A 217 0.29 20.76 1.65
CA LEU A 217 -0.81 20.71 2.59
C LEU A 217 -0.47 21.55 3.82
N LYS A 218 -1.47 22.25 4.37
CA LYS A 218 -1.30 23.04 5.60
C LYS A 218 -0.76 22.21 6.76
N SER A 219 -1.09 20.94 6.80
CA SER A 219 -0.59 19.98 7.79
C SER A 219 0.88 19.60 7.62
N GLY A 220 1.52 19.90 6.49
CA GLY A 220 2.85 19.42 6.13
C GLY A 220 2.89 17.97 5.63
N LEU A 221 1.76 17.26 5.58
CA LEU A 221 1.68 15.91 5.02
C LEU A 221 1.94 15.95 3.51
N LYS A 222 2.47 14.87 2.96
CA LYS A 222 2.67 14.74 1.51
C LYS A 222 1.37 14.30 0.84
N PRO A 223 0.85 15.05 -0.14
CA PRO A 223 -0.31 14.62 -0.91
C PRO A 223 0.08 13.58 -1.97
N THR A 224 -0.86 12.72 -2.31
CA THR A 224 -0.84 11.93 -3.54
C THR A 224 -1.57 12.69 -4.63
N LEU A 225 -0.95 12.78 -5.82
CA LEU A 225 -1.49 13.50 -6.97
C LEU A 225 -1.85 12.50 -8.08
N SER A 226 -2.99 12.72 -8.70
CA SER A 226 -3.39 12.05 -9.95
C SER A 226 -4.06 13.06 -10.87
N SER A 227 -4.10 12.79 -12.15
CA SER A 227 -4.67 13.74 -13.12
C SER A 227 -5.24 13.05 -14.35
N ASP A 228 -6.14 13.75 -15.03
CA ASP A 228 -6.65 13.45 -16.36
C ASP A 228 -6.24 14.55 -17.35
N ASN A 229 -5.99 14.19 -18.60
CA ASN A 229 -5.55 15.10 -19.69
C ASN A 229 -4.24 15.87 -19.42
N CYS A 230 -3.53 15.56 -18.35
CA CYS A 230 -2.20 16.06 -18.04
C CYS A 230 -1.40 15.01 -17.28
N SER A 231 -0.08 15.15 -17.27
CA SER A 231 0.82 14.41 -16.41
C SER A 231 1.22 15.31 -15.25
N VAL A 232 1.20 14.78 -14.03
CA VAL A 232 1.56 15.54 -12.83
C VAL A 232 2.63 14.81 -12.03
N THR A 233 3.64 15.55 -11.59
CA THR A 233 4.65 15.10 -10.64
C THR A 233 4.60 15.97 -9.38
N ALA A 234 5.50 15.73 -8.44
CA ALA A 234 5.59 16.56 -7.23
C ALA A 234 5.90 18.05 -7.52
N THR A 235 6.54 18.35 -8.66
CA THR A 235 7.07 19.68 -8.98
C THR A 235 6.67 20.23 -10.34
N THR A 236 6.02 19.43 -11.17
CA THR A 236 5.65 19.85 -12.54
C THR A 236 4.29 19.32 -12.95
N ILE A 237 3.66 20.05 -13.84
CA ILE A 237 2.46 19.64 -14.58
C ILE A 237 2.69 19.84 -16.07
N THR A 238 2.32 18.85 -16.88
CA THR A 238 2.46 18.88 -18.34
C THR A 238 1.12 18.55 -18.98
N ALA A 239 0.62 19.42 -19.84
CA ALA A 239 -0.59 19.15 -20.60
C ALA A 239 -0.36 18.02 -21.61
N LEU A 240 -1.29 17.07 -21.68
CA LEU A 240 -1.28 15.97 -22.68
C LEU A 240 -2.15 16.30 -23.90
N LYS A 241 -2.90 17.42 -23.84
CA LYS A 241 -3.77 17.94 -24.90
C LYS A 241 -3.58 19.44 -25.03
N SER A 242 -3.82 19.98 -26.21
CA SER A 242 -3.66 21.41 -26.49
C SER A 242 -4.89 22.25 -26.11
N THR A 243 -6.01 21.62 -25.80
CA THR A 243 -7.27 22.31 -25.44
C THR A 243 -8.08 21.47 -24.46
N GLY A 244 -9.04 22.10 -23.81
CA GLY A 244 -9.91 21.42 -22.83
C GLY A 244 -9.53 21.76 -21.39
N ALA A 245 -9.71 20.80 -20.49
CA ALA A 245 -9.39 20.92 -19.09
C ALA A 245 -8.47 19.78 -18.62
N CYS A 246 -7.57 20.09 -17.72
CA CYS A 246 -6.80 19.15 -16.92
C CYS A 246 -7.32 19.21 -15.50
N THR A 247 -7.73 18.11 -14.94
CA THR A 247 -8.15 18.02 -13.55
C THR A 247 -7.07 17.31 -12.75
N VAL A 248 -6.50 17.97 -11.77
CA VAL A 248 -5.56 17.40 -10.82
C VAL A 248 -6.31 17.06 -9.55
N ARG A 249 -6.28 15.82 -9.16
CA ARG A 249 -6.82 15.32 -7.90
C ARG A 249 -5.72 15.28 -6.86
N ILE A 250 -6.02 15.80 -5.68
CA ILE A 250 -5.10 15.93 -4.55
C ILE A 250 -5.71 15.15 -3.40
N VAL A 251 -4.99 14.14 -2.93
CA VAL A 251 -5.44 13.24 -1.87
C VAL A 251 -4.43 13.24 -0.73
N SER A 252 -4.92 13.33 0.50
CA SER A 252 -4.15 13.07 1.71
C SER A 252 -4.91 12.07 2.57
N THR A 253 -4.24 11.07 3.06
CA THR A 253 -4.80 10.10 4.02
C THR A 253 -5.07 10.71 5.39
N GLY A 254 -4.61 11.94 5.63
CA GLY A 254 -4.68 12.57 6.94
C GLY A 254 -3.60 12.06 7.89
N GLY A 255 -3.76 12.37 9.15
CA GLY A 255 -2.83 11.99 10.22
C GLY A 255 -3.49 12.05 11.60
N ALA A 256 -2.71 11.90 12.66
CA ALA A 256 -3.22 11.89 14.04
C ALA A 256 -4.05 13.12 14.43
N ASN A 257 -3.73 14.29 13.83
CA ASN A 257 -4.37 15.57 14.15
C ASN A 257 -5.10 16.19 12.94
N THR A 258 -5.11 15.53 11.79
CA THR A 258 -5.63 16.09 10.53
C THR A 258 -6.55 15.08 9.85
N LYS A 259 -7.72 15.56 9.41
CA LYS A 259 -8.65 14.74 8.63
C LYS A 259 -8.11 14.43 7.25
N PRO A 260 -8.48 13.30 6.64
CA PRO A 260 -8.21 13.05 5.23
C PRO A 260 -8.75 14.18 4.36
N LEU A 261 -8.02 14.48 3.29
CA LEU A 261 -8.40 15.49 2.31
C LEU A 261 -8.52 14.85 0.93
N VAL A 262 -9.61 15.14 0.24
CA VAL A 262 -9.75 14.94 -1.20
C VAL A 262 -10.25 16.23 -1.81
N THR A 263 -9.48 16.77 -2.75
CA THR A 263 -9.86 17.98 -3.48
C THR A 263 -9.35 17.90 -4.91
N THR A 264 -9.91 18.71 -5.77
CA THR A 264 -9.51 18.81 -7.17
C THR A 264 -9.18 20.25 -7.53
N GLN A 265 -8.20 20.41 -8.45
CA GLN A 265 -7.88 21.66 -9.11
C GLN A 265 -8.01 21.47 -10.61
N VAL A 266 -8.78 22.34 -11.25
CA VAL A 266 -8.98 22.35 -12.70
C VAL A 266 -8.10 23.42 -13.31
N PHE A 267 -7.39 23.06 -14.39
CA PHE A 267 -6.61 23.97 -15.24
C PHE A 267 -7.23 24.00 -16.64
N ARG A 268 -7.35 25.18 -17.22
CA ARG A 268 -7.76 25.34 -18.62
C ARG A 268 -6.55 25.19 -19.53
N LEU A 269 -6.58 24.20 -20.42
CA LEU A 269 -5.52 23.99 -21.39
C LEU A 269 -5.58 25.05 -22.49
N THR A 270 -4.42 25.62 -22.82
CA THR A 270 -4.26 26.62 -23.86
C THR A 270 -3.05 26.27 -24.73
N LYS A 271 -3.15 26.60 -26.03
CA LYS A 271 -2.03 26.50 -26.98
C LYS A 271 -0.89 27.40 -26.55
#